data_7309d731dd8c421e2d8e0f830e3a227b
#
_entry.id   7309d731dd8c421e2d8e0f830e3a227b
#
_cell.length_a   1.000
_cell.length_b   1.000
_cell.length_c   1.000
_cell.angle_alpha   90.00
_cell.angle_beta   90.00
_cell.angle_gamma   90.00
#
_symmetry.space_group_name_H-M   'P 1'
#
loop_
_entity.id
_entity.type
_entity.pdbx_description
1 polymer ?
#
loop_
_entity_poly.entity_id
_entity_poly.type
_entity_poly.pdbx_seq_one_letter_code
_entity_poly.pdbx_strand_id
1 'polypeptide(L)'
;MNAHQKLAHALQTVPLVAILRGIKPAEALAVGQALLSTGWTLIEVPLNSPQPLDSIAALASAFPQALIGAGTVLSVDDVHDVHAAGGQLIVSPNFNPAVVREAVRLGLVCLPGVMTASEAFAALEAGATGLKIFPAEIITPPVVKALRAVLPPGTVVMPVGGITPNNMRPYLAAGADGFGIGSALYKPGMPAAEVAENAMTFIASCAGTIRA
;
A
#
# COMPACT_ATOMS: atom_id res chain seq x y z
N MET A 1 15.58 2.46 -10.23
CA MET A 1 14.14 2.56 -10.59
C MET A 1 13.55 3.76 -9.86
N ASN A 2 12.69 4.55 -10.53
CA ASN A 2 11.87 5.58 -9.87
C ASN A 2 10.66 4.94 -9.15
N ALA A 3 9.89 5.74 -8.39
CA ALA A 3 8.77 5.25 -7.58
C ALA A 3 7.72 4.47 -8.41
N HIS A 4 7.34 4.98 -9.57
CA HIS A 4 6.35 4.34 -10.45
C HIS A 4 6.86 3.02 -11.06
N GLN A 5 8.15 2.94 -11.39
CA GLN A 5 8.78 1.69 -11.86
C GLN A 5 8.82 0.62 -10.76
N LYS A 6 9.07 1.03 -9.50
CA LYS A 6 9.02 0.11 -8.34
C LYS A 6 7.61 -0.43 -8.12
N LEU A 7 6.58 0.44 -8.21
CA LEU A 7 5.18 0.00 -8.13
C LEU A 7 4.85 -0.97 -9.27
N ALA A 8 5.19 -0.64 -10.51
CA ALA A 8 4.91 -1.49 -11.67
C ALA A 8 5.58 -2.87 -11.52
N HIS A 9 6.81 -2.93 -11.04
CA HIS A 9 7.51 -4.19 -10.77
C HIS A 9 6.82 -4.99 -9.67
N ALA A 10 6.44 -4.34 -8.56
CA ALA A 10 5.75 -5.02 -7.47
C ALA A 10 4.38 -5.57 -7.87
N LEU A 11 3.63 -4.85 -8.71
CA LEU A 11 2.33 -5.33 -9.24
C LEU A 11 2.46 -6.60 -10.09
N GLN A 12 3.63 -6.83 -10.71
CA GLN A 12 3.92 -8.04 -11.49
C GLN A 12 4.49 -9.18 -10.65
N THR A 13 5.03 -8.91 -9.46
CA THR A 13 5.71 -9.90 -8.61
C THR A 13 4.90 -10.20 -7.35
N VAL A 14 4.90 -9.28 -6.39
CA VAL A 14 4.15 -9.38 -5.12
C VAL A 14 3.31 -8.11 -4.94
N PRO A 15 2.05 -8.07 -5.45
CA PRO A 15 1.21 -6.88 -5.45
C PRO A 15 0.57 -6.61 -4.07
N LEU A 16 1.39 -6.60 -3.03
CA LEU A 16 0.94 -6.50 -1.65
C LEU A 16 1.67 -5.36 -0.94
N VAL A 17 0.94 -4.42 -0.35
CA VAL A 17 1.47 -3.34 0.48
C VAL A 17 1.47 -3.78 1.94
N ALA A 18 2.64 -3.83 2.56
CA ALA A 18 2.78 -4.07 4.00
C ALA A 18 2.44 -2.79 4.78
N ILE A 19 1.47 -2.87 5.67
CA ILE A 19 1.05 -1.77 6.54
C ILE A 19 1.62 -2.02 7.94
N LEU A 20 2.71 -1.34 8.29
CA LEU A 20 3.45 -1.54 9.53
C LEU A 20 2.95 -0.60 10.65
N ARG A 21 1.64 -0.65 10.93
CA ARG A 21 1.02 0.21 11.95
C ARG A 21 1.58 -0.06 13.34
N GLY A 22 2.09 1.01 13.97
CA GLY A 22 2.62 0.95 15.34
C GLY A 22 4.06 0.45 15.42
N ILE A 23 4.75 0.25 14.29
CA ILE A 23 6.17 -0.12 14.29
C ILE A 23 7.02 1.02 14.90
N LYS A 24 8.05 0.64 15.64
CA LYS A 24 9.05 1.56 16.17
C LYS A 24 10.29 1.58 15.30
N PRO A 25 11.08 2.69 15.27
CA PRO A 25 12.31 2.76 14.47
C PRO A 25 13.30 1.62 14.76
N ALA A 26 13.41 1.19 16.00
CA ALA A 26 14.30 0.09 16.39
C ALA A 26 13.93 -1.27 15.77
N GLU A 27 12.66 -1.47 15.36
CA GLU A 27 12.15 -2.71 14.77
C GLU A 27 12.14 -2.64 13.24
N ALA A 28 12.13 -1.43 12.68
CA ALA A 28 11.83 -1.18 11.27
C ALA A 28 12.77 -1.93 10.31
N LEU A 29 14.08 -1.89 10.55
CA LEU A 29 15.05 -2.54 9.66
C LEU A 29 14.93 -4.07 9.68
N ALA A 30 14.75 -4.68 10.85
CA ALA A 30 14.60 -6.13 10.95
C ALA A 30 13.32 -6.63 10.25
N VAL A 31 12.20 -5.93 10.46
CA VAL A 31 10.93 -6.23 9.81
C VAL A 31 11.00 -5.97 8.29
N GLY A 32 11.60 -4.85 7.88
CA GLY A 32 11.81 -4.54 6.46
C GLY A 32 12.64 -5.60 5.75
N GLN A 33 13.76 -6.04 6.34
CA GLN A 33 14.60 -7.10 5.79
C GLN A 33 13.84 -8.44 5.69
N ALA A 34 13.03 -8.78 6.70
CA ALA A 34 12.20 -9.97 6.69
C ALA A 34 11.19 -9.97 5.52
N LEU A 35 10.51 -8.84 5.30
CA LEU A 35 9.60 -8.66 4.16
C LEU A 35 10.33 -8.78 2.82
N LEU A 36 11.44 -8.07 2.65
CA LEU A 36 12.20 -8.11 1.39
C LEU A 36 12.72 -9.50 1.06
N SER A 37 13.13 -10.29 2.08
CA SER A 37 13.62 -11.65 1.87
C SER A 37 12.55 -12.58 1.29
N THR A 38 11.26 -12.24 1.44
CA THR A 38 10.13 -12.96 0.83
C THR A 38 9.72 -12.40 -0.55
N GLY A 39 10.38 -11.33 -1.02
CA GLY A 39 10.02 -10.63 -2.26
C GLY A 39 9.01 -9.49 -2.10
N TRP A 40 8.59 -9.17 -0.87
CA TRP A 40 7.63 -8.09 -0.59
C TRP A 40 8.32 -6.73 -0.59
N THR A 41 8.03 -5.89 -1.56
CA THR A 41 8.76 -4.64 -1.82
C THR A 41 7.95 -3.35 -1.64
N LEU A 42 6.65 -3.44 -1.33
CA LEU A 42 5.80 -2.28 -1.04
C LEU A 42 5.57 -2.19 0.46
N ILE A 43 6.06 -1.13 1.11
CA ILE A 43 5.98 -0.97 2.57
C ILE A 43 5.52 0.45 2.91
N GLU A 44 4.48 0.56 3.72
CA GLU A 44 4.05 1.83 4.31
C GLU A 44 4.10 1.78 5.84
N VAL A 45 4.57 2.87 6.43
CA VAL A 45 4.49 3.12 7.88
C VAL A 45 3.40 4.16 8.10
N PRO A 46 2.29 3.83 8.78
CA PRO A 46 1.26 4.83 9.08
C PRO A 46 1.80 5.95 9.97
N LEU A 47 1.46 7.21 9.64
CA LEU A 47 1.95 8.39 10.39
C LEU A 47 1.47 8.44 11.85
N ASN A 48 0.48 7.65 12.21
CA ASN A 48 0.05 7.46 13.60
C ASN A 48 0.82 6.33 14.34
N SER A 49 1.99 5.92 13.81
CA SER A 49 2.94 5.03 14.49
C SER A 49 3.94 5.85 15.32
N PRO A 50 4.69 5.24 16.27
CA PRO A 50 5.75 5.93 16.99
C PRO A 50 6.89 6.37 16.06
N GLN A 51 7.25 7.66 16.06
CA GLN A 51 8.34 8.24 15.25
C GLN A 51 8.37 7.71 13.81
N PRO A 52 7.26 7.89 13.04
CA PRO A 52 7.07 7.21 11.77
C PRO A 52 8.09 7.65 10.71
N LEU A 53 8.48 8.92 10.71
CA LEU A 53 9.44 9.47 9.76
C LEU A 53 10.84 8.86 9.94
N ASP A 54 11.25 8.57 11.18
CA ASP A 54 12.52 7.89 11.45
C ASP A 54 12.50 6.46 10.90
N SER A 55 11.39 5.75 11.07
CA SER A 55 11.20 4.41 10.48
C SER A 55 11.23 4.44 8.96
N ILE A 56 10.55 5.42 8.34
CA ILE A 56 10.54 5.61 6.88
C ILE A 56 11.94 5.91 6.36
N ALA A 57 12.66 6.84 7.00
CA ALA A 57 14.01 7.21 6.59
C ALA A 57 14.99 6.02 6.68
N ALA A 58 14.92 5.25 7.76
CA ALA A 58 15.75 4.05 7.94
C ALA A 58 15.44 3.01 6.85
N LEU A 59 14.16 2.71 6.58
CA LEU A 59 13.76 1.76 5.56
C LEU A 59 14.13 2.23 4.15
N ALA A 60 13.87 3.50 3.80
CA ALA A 60 14.17 4.05 2.48
C ALA A 60 15.68 4.05 2.19
N SER A 61 16.49 4.37 3.18
CA SER A 61 17.95 4.34 3.07
C SER A 61 18.51 2.92 2.92
N ALA A 62 18.01 1.98 3.74
CA ALA A 62 18.51 0.61 3.76
C ALA A 62 18.04 -0.22 2.55
N PHE A 63 16.86 0.07 2.00
CA PHE A 63 16.23 -0.73 0.96
C PHE A 63 15.85 0.11 -0.28
N PRO A 64 16.82 0.68 -1.01
CA PRO A 64 16.56 1.57 -2.14
C PRO A 64 15.82 0.90 -3.31
N GLN A 65 15.78 -0.44 -3.36
CA GLN A 65 15.02 -1.20 -4.36
C GLN A 65 13.52 -1.29 -4.03
N ALA A 66 13.12 -1.11 -2.76
CA ALA A 66 11.73 -1.16 -2.32
C ALA A 66 11.02 0.19 -2.52
N LEU A 67 9.70 0.17 -2.60
CA LEU A 67 8.84 1.35 -2.56
C LEU A 67 8.39 1.56 -1.12
N ILE A 68 9.09 2.44 -0.42
CA ILE A 68 8.85 2.78 0.99
C ILE A 68 8.07 4.09 1.07
N GLY A 69 7.18 4.21 2.04
CA GLY A 69 6.50 5.46 2.31
C GLY A 69 5.58 5.42 3.51
N ALA A 70 4.55 6.27 3.49
CA ALA A 70 3.65 6.46 4.61
C ALA A 70 2.21 6.07 4.30
N GLY A 71 1.53 5.55 5.34
CA GLY A 71 0.08 5.51 5.41
C GLY A 71 -0.49 6.58 6.32
N THR A 72 -1.81 6.78 6.25
CA THR A 72 -2.52 7.77 7.05
C THR A 72 -2.01 9.20 6.81
N VAL A 73 -1.64 9.50 5.55
CA VAL A 73 -1.23 10.84 5.10
C VAL A 73 -2.50 11.66 4.85
N LEU A 74 -2.68 12.77 5.57
CA LEU A 74 -3.92 13.54 5.58
C LEU A 74 -3.76 14.98 5.10
N SER A 75 -2.53 15.50 5.09
CA SER A 75 -2.21 16.88 4.73
C SER A 75 -1.08 16.98 3.71
N VAL A 76 -0.93 18.17 3.10
CA VAL A 76 0.20 18.49 2.23
C VAL A 76 1.51 18.52 3.00
N ASP A 77 1.49 18.97 4.25
CA ASP A 77 2.66 18.99 5.12
C ASP A 77 3.14 17.55 5.39
N ASP A 78 2.22 16.62 5.65
CA ASP A 78 2.57 15.20 5.77
C ASP A 78 3.29 14.67 4.51
N VAL A 79 2.83 15.08 3.31
CA VAL A 79 3.47 14.66 2.04
C VAL A 79 4.92 15.17 1.98
N HIS A 80 5.15 16.43 2.38
CA HIS A 80 6.49 17.02 2.41
C HIS A 80 7.40 16.31 3.41
N ASP A 81 6.90 16.03 4.61
CA ASP A 81 7.64 15.33 5.65
C ASP A 81 8.04 13.91 5.22
N VAL A 82 7.11 13.17 4.61
CA VAL A 82 7.37 11.84 4.06
C VAL A 82 8.40 11.90 2.95
N HIS A 83 8.27 12.86 2.02
CA HIS A 83 9.23 13.06 0.93
C HIS A 83 10.63 13.41 1.46
N ALA A 84 10.72 14.31 2.45
CA ALA A 84 11.98 14.68 3.10
C ALA A 84 12.64 13.50 3.82
N ALA A 85 11.86 12.57 4.38
CA ALA A 85 12.33 11.32 4.96
C ALA A 85 12.76 10.27 3.91
N GLY A 86 12.68 10.57 2.62
CA GLY A 86 13.02 9.65 1.52
C GLY A 86 11.89 8.70 1.12
N GLY A 87 10.68 8.89 1.65
CA GLY A 87 9.49 8.13 1.25
C GLY A 87 9.05 8.46 -0.17
N GLN A 88 8.58 7.45 -0.88
CA GLN A 88 8.14 7.52 -2.28
C GLN A 88 6.71 7.02 -2.49
N LEU A 89 6.04 6.57 -1.43
CA LEU A 89 4.66 6.06 -1.43
C LEU A 89 3.81 6.86 -0.43
N ILE A 90 2.70 7.39 -0.92
CA ILE A 90 1.68 8.11 -0.13
C ILE A 90 0.40 7.29 -0.15
N VAL A 91 -0.04 6.84 1.02
CA VAL A 91 -1.31 6.12 1.20
C VAL A 91 -2.19 6.89 2.19
N SER A 92 -3.42 7.17 1.81
CA SER A 92 -4.39 7.89 2.65
C SER A 92 -5.61 7.02 2.98
N PRO A 93 -6.27 7.21 4.12
CA PRO A 93 -7.52 6.54 4.41
C PRO A 93 -8.72 7.13 3.66
N ASN A 94 -8.57 8.35 3.12
CA ASN A 94 -9.57 9.15 2.45
C ASN A 94 -9.01 9.77 1.16
N PHE A 95 -9.87 10.38 0.38
CA PHE A 95 -9.48 11.22 -0.75
C PHE A 95 -9.40 12.70 -0.33
N ASN A 96 -8.20 13.28 -0.46
CA ASN A 96 -7.96 14.72 -0.36
C ASN A 96 -7.23 15.16 -1.64
N PRO A 97 -7.87 15.99 -2.51
CA PRO A 97 -7.27 16.39 -3.78
C PRO A 97 -5.96 17.18 -3.64
N ALA A 98 -5.77 17.91 -2.54
CA ALA A 98 -4.54 18.64 -2.29
C ALA A 98 -3.36 17.68 -2.01
N VAL A 99 -3.59 16.65 -1.21
CA VAL A 99 -2.61 15.58 -0.92
C VAL A 99 -2.22 14.85 -2.20
N VAL A 100 -3.21 14.46 -3.02
CA VAL A 100 -2.95 13.74 -4.27
C VAL A 100 -2.13 14.58 -5.25
N ARG A 101 -2.56 15.83 -5.50
CA ARG A 101 -1.86 16.73 -6.43
C ARG A 101 -0.43 17.02 -6.00
N GLU A 102 -0.19 17.19 -4.70
CA GLU A 102 1.16 17.45 -4.19
C GLU A 102 2.04 16.21 -4.29
N ALA A 103 1.53 15.02 -3.97
CA ALA A 103 2.26 13.77 -4.16
C ALA A 103 2.65 13.57 -5.65
N VAL A 104 1.74 13.85 -6.57
CA VAL A 104 1.99 13.80 -8.02
C VAL A 104 3.05 14.82 -8.44
N ARG A 105 2.95 16.06 -7.95
CA ARG A 105 3.94 17.12 -8.24
C ARG A 105 5.36 16.73 -7.83
N LEU A 106 5.49 15.99 -6.74
CA LEU A 106 6.77 15.48 -6.23
C LEU A 106 7.20 14.15 -6.88
N GLY A 107 6.43 13.59 -7.81
CA GLY A 107 6.72 12.32 -8.49
C GLY A 107 6.56 11.09 -7.61
N LEU A 108 5.78 11.20 -6.53
CA LEU A 108 5.49 10.11 -5.61
C LEU A 108 4.35 9.23 -6.12
N VAL A 109 4.35 7.96 -5.74
CA VAL A 109 3.18 7.08 -5.89
C VAL A 109 2.13 7.46 -4.87
N CYS A 110 0.88 7.70 -5.31
CA CYS A 110 -0.22 8.08 -4.43
C CYS A 110 -1.41 7.14 -4.58
N LEU A 111 -1.84 6.54 -3.47
CA LEU A 111 -2.96 5.61 -3.35
C LEU A 111 -3.98 6.16 -2.34
N PRO A 112 -4.84 7.12 -2.72
CA PRO A 112 -5.87 7.65 -1.84
C PRO A 112 -6.95 6.61 -1.56
N GLY A 113 -7.54 6.67 -0.35
CA GLY A 113 -8.67 5.86 0.07
C GLY A 113 -9.98 6.36 -0.53
N VAL A 114 -10.73 5.47 -1.17
CA VAL A 114 -12.03 5.75 -1.77
C VAL A 114 -13.02 4.64 -1.41
N MET A 115 -14.29 5.00 -1.33
CA MET A 115 -15.38 4.08 -1.05
C MET A 115 -16.47 4.13 -2.13
N THR A 116 -16.59 5.24 -2.85
CA THR A 116 -17.60 5.51 -3.87
C THR A 116 -17.00 5.75 -5.24
N ALA A 117 -17.82 5.57 -6.29
CA ALA A 117 -17.42 5.89 -7.65
C ALA A 117 -17.04 7.38 -7.80
N SER A 118 -17.79 8.30 -7.17
CA SER A 118 -17.49 9.74 -7.24
C SER A 118 -16.11 10.07 -6.68
N GLU A 119 -15.75 9.50 -5.54
CA GLU A 119 -14.39 9.65 -4.97
C GLU A 119 -13.32 9.03 -5.86
N ALA A 120 -13.59 7.85 -6.43
CA ALA A 120 -12.66 7.15 -7.31
C ALA A 120 -12.33 7.97 -8.56
N PHE A 121 -13.34 8.50 -9.26
CA PHE A 121 -13.13 9.36 -10.43
C PHE A 121 -12.43 10.67 -10.07
N ALA A 122 -12.83 11.33 -8.99
CA ALA A 122 -12.19 12.55 -8.55
C ALA A 122 -10.72 12.35 -8.12
N ALA A 123 -10.40 11.19 -7.52
CA ALA A 123 -9.03 10.83 -7.18
C ALA A 123 -8.16 10.62 -8.44
N LEU A 124 -8.69 9.94 -9.45
CA LEU A 124 -7.99 9.75 -10.73
C LEU A 124 -7.82 11.06 -11.48
N GLU A 125 -8.82 11.95 -11.48
CA GLU A 125 -8.72 13.29 -12.06
C GLU A 125 -7.66 14.14 -11.36
N ALA A 126 -7.49 13.97 -10.05
CA ALA A 126 -6.41 14.64 -9.29
C ALA A 126 -5.01 14.04 -9.58
N GLY A 127 -4.92 12.93 -10.32
CA GLY A 127 -3.68 12.27 -10.74
C GLY A 127 -3.25 11.09 -9.88
N ALA A 128 -4.14 10.51 -9.06
CA ALA A 128 -3.82 9.34 -8.24
C ALA A 128 -3.23 8.20 -9.09
N THR A 129 -2.15 7.57 -8.61
CA THR A 129 -1.48 6.45 -9.28
C THR A 129 -2.34 5.18 -9.27
N GLY A 130 -3.18 5.04 -8.26
CA GLY A 130 -4.13 3.95 -8.09
C GLY A 130 -5.08 4.28 -6.94
N LEU A 131 -5.98 3.37 -6.64
CA LEU A 131 -7.04 3.54 -5.65
C LEU A 131 -6.91 2.50 -4.54
N LYS A 132 -6.84 2.96 -3.30
CA LYS A 132 -7.08 2.15 -2.12
C LYS A 132 -8.59 2.06 -1.90
N ILE A 133 -9.15 0.87 -2.01
CA ILE A 133 -10.56 0.62 -1.68
C ILE A 133 -10.66 0.34 -0.18
N PHE A 134 -11.25 1.27 0.57
CA PHE A 134 -11.23 1.23 2.03
C PHE A 134 -12.52 1.77 2.67
N PRO A 135 -13.04 1.10 3.71
CA PRO A 135 -12.58 -0.17 4.27
C PRO A 135 -13.17 -1.38 3.53
N ALA A 136 -12.32 -2.37 3.18
CA ALA A 136 -12.76 -3.54 2.42
C ALA A 136 -13.66 -4.48 3.24
N GLU A 137 -13.73 -4.33 4.55
CA GLU A 137 -14.69 -5.04 5.40
C GLU A 137 -16.16 -4.81 4.99
N ILE A 138 -16.46 -3.63 4.41
CA ILE A 138 -17.81 -3.27 3.96
C ILE A 138 -17.89 -3.12 2.43
N ILE A 139 -16.76 -3.00 1.73
CA ILE A 139 -16.70 -2.93 0.26
C ILE A 139 -16.39 -4.34 -0.27
N THR A 140 -17.45 -5.11 -0.45
CA THR A 140 -17.35 -6.53 -0.83
C THR A 140 -16.84 -6.73 -2.28
N PRO A 141 -16.39 -7.94 -2.66
CA PRO A 141 -15.98 -8.23 -4.05
C PRO A 141 -16.98 -7.84 -5.14
N PRO A 142 -18.32 -8.04 -4.97
CA PRO A 142 -19.30 -7.52 -5.93
C PRO A 142 -19.25 -6.01 -6.16
N VAL A 143 -18.98 -5.22 -5.11
CA VAL A 143 -18.82 -3.75 -5.21
C VAL A 143 -17.55 -3.41 -6.00
N VAL A 144 -16.44 -4.10 -5.72
CA VAL A 144 -15.18 -3.92 -6.48
C VAL A 144 -15.41 -4.26 -7.96
N LYS A 145 -16.13 -5.34 -8.28
CA LYS A 145 -16.48 -5.71 -9.66
C LYS A 145 -17.30 -4.62 -10.35
N ALA A 146 -18.27 -4.04 -9.65
CA ALA A 146 -19.10 -2.95 -10.19
C ALA A 146 -18.28 -1.68 -10.45
N LEU A 147 -17.38 -1.30 -9.52
CA LEU A 147 -16.46 -0.18 -9.73
C LEU A 147 -15.52 -0.45 -10.93
N ARG A 148 -14.96 -1.63 -11.03
CA ARG A 148 -14.07 -2.01 -12.14
C ARG A 148 -14.73 -1.90 -13.51
N ALA A 149 -16.03 -2.15 -13.61
CA ALA A 149 -16.78 -2.05 -14.87
C ALA A 149 -16.87 -0.62 -15.43
N VAL A 150 -16.69 0.41 -14.58
CA VAL A 150 -16.79 1.81 -14.96
C VAL A 150 -15.47 2.57 -14.87
N LEU A 151 -14.49 2.08 -14.12
CA LEU A 151 -13.17 2.70 -13.99
C LEU A 151 -12.39 2.61 -15.31
N PRO A 152 -11.55 3.61 -15.63
CA PRO A 152 -10.66 3.57 -16.78
C PRO A 152 -9.81 2.28 -16.81
N PRO A 153 -9.59 1.68 -17.99
CA PRO A 153 -8.69 0.53 -18.12
C PRO A 153 -7.30 0.83 -17.55
N GLY A 154 -6.70 -0.13 -16.83
CA GLY A 154 -5.38 0.03 -16.23
C GLY A 154 -5.36 0.75 -14.86
N THR A 155 -6.51 1.22 -14.36
CA THR A 155 -6.59 1.76 -13.00
C THR A 155 -6.18 0.68 -11.98
N VAL A 156 -5.18 0.95 -11.17
CA VAL A 156 -4.76 0.07 -10.07
C VAL A 156 -5.78 0.16 -8.94
N VAL A 157 -6.31 -0.99 -8.51
CA VAL A 157 -7.34 -1.11 -7.46
C VAL A 157 -6.87 -2.05 -6.36
N MET A 158 -6.71 -1.52 -5.14
CA MET A 158 -6.14 -2.24 -4.01
C MET A 158 -7.09 -2.21 -2.80
N PRO A 159 -7.87 -3.27 -2.55
CA PRO A 159 -8.64 -3.41 -1.32
C PRO A 159 -7.76 -3.43 -0.07
N VAL A 160 -8.19 -2.73 0.98
CA VAL A 160 -7.50 -2.60 2.26
C VAL A 160 -8.51 -2.64 3.40
N GLY A 161 -8.20 -3.39 4.46
CA GLY A 161 -9.07 -3.59 5.62
C GLY A 161 -9.66 -5.00 5.65
N GLY A 162 -9.43 -5.74 6.75
CA GLY A 162 -9.94 -7.09 6.93
C GLY A 162 -9.42 -8.13 5.92
N ILE A 163 -8.38 -7.82 5.16
CA ILE A 163 -7.82 -8.75 4.16
C ILE A 163 -6.98 -9.82 4.87
N THR A 164 -7.29 -11.08 4.52
CA THR A 164 -6.62 -12.28 5.01
C THR A 164 -6.30 -13.20 3.82
N PRO A 165 -5.41 -14.19 3.97
CA PRO A 165 -5.13 -15.16 2.92
C PRO A 165 -6.39 -15.85 2.36
N ASN A 166 -7.40 -16.04 3.22
CA ASN A 166 -8.62 -16.79 2.88
C ASN A 166 -9.65 -15.98 2.08
N ASN A 167 -9.60 -14.63 2.10
CA ASN A 167 -10.58 -13.80 1.43
C ASN A 167 -10.06 -13.04 0.19
N MET A 168 -8.77 -13.18 -0.17
CA MET A 168 -8.18 -12.47 -1.31
C MET A 168 -8.74 -12.93 -2.67
N ARG A 169 -8.92 -14.25 -2.87
CA ARG A 169 -9.34 -14.80 -4.17
C ARG A 169 -10.62 -14.18 -4.75
N PRO A 170 -11.70 -13.98 -3.97
CA PRO A 170 -12.91 -13.30 -4.48
C PRO A 170 -12.64 -11.86 -4.96
N TYR A 171 -11.77 -11.10 -4.28
CA TYR A 171 -11.40 -9.75 -4.71
C TYR A 171 -10.55 -9.75 -5.97
N LEU A 172 -9.60 -10.69 -6.11
CA LEU A 172 -8.83 -10.86 -7.35
C LEU A 172 -9.75 -11.21 -8.52
N ALA A 173 -10.69 -12.13 -8.32
CA ALA A 173 -11.72 -12.46 -9.33
C ALA A 173 -12.62 -11.27 -9.68
N ALA A 174 -12.82 -10.33 -8.75
CA ALA A 174 -13.56 -9.08 -8.96
C ALA A 174 -12.72 -8.00 -9.68
N GLY A 175 -11.42 -8.23 -9.92
CA GLY A 175 -10.53 -7.33 -10.63
C GLY A 175 -9.67 -6.45 -9.73
N ALA A 176 -9.44 -6.81 -8.47
CA ALA A 176 -8.39 -6.20 -7.66
C ALA A 176 -7.00 -6.52 -8.25
N ASP A 177 -6.10 -5.55 -8.24
CA ASP A 177 -4.72 -5.71 -8.75
C ASP A 177 -3.74 -6.09 -7.64
N GLY A 178 -4.10 -5.87 -6.38
CA GLY A 178 -3.30 -6.15 -5.21
C GLY A 178 -4.04 -5.80 -3.93
N PHE A 179 -3.33 -5.75 -2.80
CA PHE A 179 -3.94 -5.51 -1.49
C PHE A 179 -3.02 -4.72 -0.56
N GLY A 180 -3.62 -3.98 0.40
CA GLY A 180 -2.89 -3.51 1.57
C GLY A 180 -3.20 -4.41 2.77
N ILE A 181 -2.16 -4.94 3.41
CA ILE A 181 -2.27 -5.90 4.50
C ILE A 181 -1.74 -5.30 5.79
N GLY A 182 -2.63 -5.17 6.78
CA GLY A 182 -2.31 -4.62 8.10
C GLY A 182 -2.13 -5.70 9.17
N SER A 183 -3.06 -5.78 10.10
CA SER A 183 -2.97 -6.58 11.34
C SER A 183 -2.81 -8.09 11.12
N ALA A 184 -3.18 -8.61 9.97
CA ALA A 184 -2.96 -10.01 9.60
C ALA A 184 -1.50 -10.30 9.17
N LEU A 185 -0.72 -9.25 8.84
CA LEU A 185 0.70 -9.36 8.49
C LEU A 185 1.59 -8.99 9.69
N TYR A 186 1.31 -7.85 10.31
CA TYR A 186 2.14 -7.26 11.35
C TYR A 186 1.31 -6.68 12.49
N LYS A 187 1.77 -6.89 13.72
CA LYS A 187 1.30 -6.21 14.94
C LYS A 187 2.50 -5.64 15.71
N PRO A 188 2.35 -4.54 16.46
CA PRO A 188 3.43 -3.97 17.27
C PRO A 188 4.13 -5.02 18.14
N GLY A 189 5.46 -5.10 18.07
CA GLY A 189 6.25 -6.05 18.82
C GLY A 189 6.31 -7.47 18.25
N MET A 190 5.70 -7.73 17.08
CA MET A 190 5.79 -9.03 16.41
C MET A 190 7.23 -9.29 15.94
N PRO A 191 7.80 -10.48 16.23
CA PRO A 191 9.14 -10.84 15.75
C PRO A 191 9.23 -10.80 14.21
N ALA A 192 10.36 -10.35 13.67
CA ALA A 192 10.57 -10.27 12.21
C ALA A 192 10.40 -11.64 11.51
N ALA A 193 10.77 -12.74 12.16
CA ALA A 193 10.58 -14.08 11.63
C ALA A 193 9.09 -14.43 11.44
N GLU A 194 8.23 -14.06 12.39
CA GLU A 194 6.78 -14.26 12.29
C GLU A 194 6.18 -13.41 11.18
N VAL A 195 6.68 -12.17 10.99
CA VAL A 195 6.26 -11.32 9.87
C VAL A 195 6.62 -11.97 8.53
N ALA A 196 7.81 -12.59 8.40
CA ALA A 196 8.20 -13.31 7.19
C ALA A 196 7.30 -14.52 6.91
N GLU A 197 6.94 -15.29 7.94
CA GLU A 197 6.02 -16.43 7.82
C GLU A 197 4.63 -15.97 7.35
N ASN A 198 4.09 -14.92 7.96
CA ASN A 198 2.83 -14.32 7.54
C ASN A 198 2.92 -13.84 6.07
N ALA A 199 4.00 -13.14 5.71
CA ALA A 199 4.22 -12.66 4.35
C ALA A 199 4.22 -13.79 3.32
N MET A 200 4.91 -14.90 3.58
CA MET A 200 4.92 -16.08 2.72
C MET A 200 3.52 -16.69 2.56
N THR A 201 2.72 -16.71 3.62
CA THR A 201 1.34 -17.21 3.59
C THR A 201 0.47 -16.36 2.65
N PHE A 202 0.60 -15.03 2.69
CA PHE A 202 -0.09 -14.14 1.77
C PHE A 202 0.35 -14.32 0.32
N ILE A 203 1.66 -14.44 0.08
CA ILE A 203 2.23 -14.66 -1.26
C ILE A 203 1.71 -15.97 -1.86
N ALA A 204 1.69 -17.05 -1.08
CA ALA A 204 1.14 -18.33 -1.52
C ALA A 204 -0.34 -18.23 -1.94
N SER A 205 -1.11 -17.37 -1.27
CA SER A 205 -2.53 -17.14 -1.59
C SER A 205 -2.75 -16.32 -2.86
N CYS A 206 -1.74 -15.55 -3.31
CA CYS A 206 -1.74 -14.85 -4.59
C CYS A 206 -1.22 -15.70 -5.74
N ALA A 207 -0.51 -16.81 -5.46
CA ALA A 207 0.10 -17.65 -6.48
C ALA A 207 -0.94 -18.22 -7.44
N GLY A 208 -0.70 -18.02 -8.76
CA GLY A 208 -1.62 -18.44 -9.83
C GLY A 208 -2.70 -17.42 -10.22
N THR A 209 -2.73 -16.23 -9.59
CA THR A 209 -3.71 -15.19 -9.92
C THR A 209 -3.04 -13.87 -10.38
N ILE A 210 -1.72 -13.75 -10.21
CA ILE A 210 -0.95 -12.62 -10.73
C ILE A 210 -0.99 -12.72 -12.26
N ARG A 211 -1.56 -11.71 -12.91
CA ARG A 211 -1.64 -11.65 -14.38
C ARG A 211 -0.23 -11.67 -14.97
N ALA A 212 0.04 -12.70 -15.77
CA ALA A 212 1.22 -12.75 -16.63
C ALA A 212 1.20 -11.62 -17.67
#